data_489ba1debe3dbeff19e6fdc4410615a1
#
_entry.id   489ba1debe3dbeff19e6fdc4410615a1
#
_cell.length_a   1.000
_cell.length_b   1.000
_cell.length_c   1.000
_cell.angle_alpha   90.00
_cell.angle_beta   90.00
_cell.angle_gamma   90.00
#
_symmetry.space_group_name_H-M   'P 1'
#
loop_
_entity.id
_entity.type
_entity.pdbx_description
1 polymer ?
#
loop_
_entity_poly.entity_id
_entity_poly.type
_entity_poly.pdbx_seq_one_letter_code
_entity_poly.pdbx_strand_id
1 'polypeptide(L)'
;MKPYVFGVILMGLLVLASGCTQQAGPSGQQNQSQVPSYIQACLDSCNNTRNAGGFSELELGPCLLDPIPNEPDWVCDVAHNPRQEVDNNPNNQCQSYLLGQAKHFVEVSPECGLIRAV
;
A
#
# COMPACT_ATOMS: atom_id res chain seq x y z
N MET A 1 19.20 28.56 76.70
CA MET A 1 18.64 28.05 75.46
C MET A 1 19.07 28.95 74.33
N LYS A 2 19.88 28.46 73.39
CA LYS A 2 20.50 29.27 72.35
C LYS A 2 19.66 29.18 71.05
N PRO A 3 19.35 30.30 70.39
CA PRO A 3 18.74 30.24 69.08
C PRO A 3 19.85 30.11 68.04
N TYR A 4 19.72 29.12 67.18
CA TYR A 4 20.55 28.96 66.01
C TYR A 4 19.98 29.79 64.86
N VAL A 5 20.82 30.71 64.39
CA VAL A 5 20.54 31.48 63.16
C VAL A 5 21.02 30.64 62.00
N PHE A 6 20.06 30.16 61.19
CA PHE A 6 20.38 29.49 59.89
C PHE A 6 20.44 30.55 58.80
N GLY A 7 21.64 30.70 58.26
CA GLY A 7 21.86 31.52 57.08
C GLY A 7 21.29 30.85 55.82
N VAL A 8 20.47 31.61 55.14
CA VAL A 8 19.96 31.22 53.82
C VAL A 8 21.02 31.51 52.78
N ILE A 9 21.57 30.44 52.21
CA ILE A 9 22.44 30.55 51.03
C ILE A 9 21.56 30.50 49.81
N LEU A 10 21.43 31.65 49.14
CA LEU A 10 20.75 31.80 47.88
C LEU A 10 21.63 31.30 46.76
N MET A 11 21.46 30.04 46.36
CA MET A 11 22.16 29.48 45.20
C MET A 11 21.36 29.84 43.94
N GLY A 12 21.89 30.82 43.18
CA GLY A 12 21.31 31.19 41.88
C GLY A 12 21.53 30.08 40.84
N LEU A 13 20.44 29.49 40.41
CA LEU A 13 20.42 28.49 39.33
C LEU A 13 20.46 29.22 37.99
N LEU A 14 21.61 29.23 37.33
CA LEU A 14 21.78 29.72 35.96
C LEU A 14 21.22 28.67 35.03
N VAL A 15 20.00 28.90 34.52
CA VAL A 15 19.42 28.06 33.47
C VAL A 15 20.00 28.50 32.13
N LEU A 16 20.97 27.76 31.62
CA LEU A 16 21.44 27.90 30.25
C LEU A 16 20.39 27.25 29.35
N ALA A 17 19.54 28.09 28.74
CA ALA A 17 18.66 27.64 27.66
C ALA A 17 19.51 27.31 26.44
N SER A 18 19.87 26.03 26.28
CA SER A 18 20.42 25.52 25.03
C SER A 18 19.28 25.50 23.99
N GLY A 19 19.20 26.56 23.20
CA GLY A 19 18.33 26.59 22.03
C GLY A 19 18.81 25.54 21.03
N CYS A 20 18.08 24.42 20.93
CA CYS A 20 18.18 23.54 19.75
C CYS A 20 17.56 24.28 18.57
N THR A 21 18.39 24.95 17.78
CA THR A 21 18.02 25.32 16.41
C THR A 21 17.84 24.03 15.62
N GLN A 22 16.60 23.60 15.46
CA GLN A 22 16.24 22.61 14.45
C GLN A 22 16.47 23.27 13.10
N GLN A 23 17.62 23.00 12.54
CA GLN A 23 17.89 23.23 11.13
C GLN A 23 16.96 22.32 10.35
N ALA A 24 15.90 22.88 9.76
CA ALA A 24 15.12 22.20 8.76
C ALA A 24 16.06 21.93 7.57
N GLY A 25 16.61 20.74 7.53
CA GLY A 25 17.31 20.23 6.36
C GLY A 25 16.34 20.21 5.16
N PRO A 26 16.82 20.42 3.93
CA PRO A 26 15.98 20.30 2.77
C PRO A 26 15.37 18.90 2.77
N SER A 27 14.04 18.85 2.74
CA SER A 27 13.28 17.61 2.55
C SER A 27 13.74 17.02 1.22
N GLY A 28 14.71 16.11 1.28
CA GLY A 28 15.00 15.23 0.16
C GLY A 28 13.73 14.49 -0.13
N GLN A 29 13.00 14.90 -1.17
CA GLN A 29 12.00 14.08 -1.80
C GLN A 29 12.73 12.83 -2.26
N GLN A 30 12.69 11.80 -1.43
CA GLN A 30 12.97 10.46 -1.87
C GLN A 30 11.91 10.18 -2.92
N ASN A 31 12.34 10.16 -4.16
CA ASN A 31 11.58 9.69 -5.31
C ASN A 31 11.40 8.18 -5.11
N GLN A 32 10.56 7.80 -4.15
CA GLN A 32 10.01 6.47 -4.06
C GLN A 32 9.17 6.35 -5.32
N SER A 33 9.59 5.47 -6.22
CA SER A 33 8.77 5.04 -7.35
C SER A 33 7.47 4.50 -6.76
N GLN A 34 6.49 5.38 -6.62
CA GLN A 34 5.20 5.06 -6.03
C GLN A 34 4.52 4.10 -7.00
N VAL A 35 4.19 2.90 -6.51
CA VAL A 35 3.41 1.93 -7.30
C VAL A 35 2.11 2.63 -7.73
N PRO A 36 1.73 2.60 -9.01
CA PRO A 36 0.49 3.19 -9.48
C PRO A 36 -0.73 2.72 -8.69
N SER A 37 -1.72 3.60 -8.47
CA SER A 37 -2.91 3.32 -7.67
C SER A 37 -3.68 2.09 -8.13
N TYR A 38 -3.82 1.90 -9.44
CA TYR A 38 -4.49 0.74 -10.02
C TYR A 38 -3.75 -0.58 -9.74
N ILE A 39 -2.43 -0.58 -9.75
CA ILE A 39 -1.64 -1.78 -9.39
C ILE A 39 -1.80 -2.06 -7.90
N GLN A 40 -1.67 -1.05 -7.05
CA GLN A 40 -1.82 -1.22 -5.60
C GLN A 40 -3.20 -1.76 -5.24
N ALA A 41 -4.26 -1.20 -5.81
CA ALA A 41 -5.63 -1.66 -5.57
C ALA A 41 -5.83 -3.14 -5.97
N CYS A 42 -5.23 -3.57 -7.07
CA CYS A 42 -5.26 -4.96 -7.52
C CYS A 42 -4.53 -5.89 -6.54
N LEU A 43 -3.31 -5.52 -6.13
CA LEU A 43 -2.53 -6.28 -5.16
C LEU A 43 -3.25 -6.39 -3.81
N ASP A 44 -3.84 -5.30 -3.33
CA ASP A 44 -4.59 -5.27 -2.07
C ASP A 44 -5.83 -6.17 -2.13
N SER A 45 -6.57 -6.13 -3.24
CA SER A 45 -7.75 -6.99 -3.44
C SER A 45 -7.37 -8.47 -3.42
N CYS A 46 -6.31 -8.85 -4.13
CA CYS A 46 -5.80 -10.22 -4.13
C CYS A 46 -5.37 -10.65 -2.72
N ASN A 47 -4.57 -9.85 -2.03
CA ASN A 47 -4.11 -10.17 -0.68
C ASN A 47 -5.26 -10.27 0.32
N ASN A 48 -6.29 -9.44 0.22
CA ASN A 48 -7.48 -9.51 1.05
C ASN A 48 -8.23 -10.83 0.84
N THR A 49 -8.43 -11.24 -0.41
CA THR A 49 -9.05 -12.54 -0.75
C THR A 49 -8.24 -13.71 -0.18
N ARG A 50 -6.92 -13.69 -0.39
CA ARG A 50 -6.01 -14.72 0.11
C ARG A 50 -6.03 -14.81 1.64
N ASN A 51 -5.96 -13.69 2.34
CA ASN A 51 -5.97 -13.62 3.80
C ASN A 51 -7.31 -14.06 4.41
N ALA A 52 -8.40 -13.93 3.66
CA ALA A 52 -9.71 -14.46 4.04
C ALA A 52 -9.85 -15.97 3.81
N GLY A 53 -8.80 -16.64 3.33
CA GLY A 53 -8.81 -18.08 3.05
C GLY A 53 -9.24 -18.45 1.62
N GLY A 54 -9.36 -17.45 0.72
CA GLY A 54 -9.79 -17.62 -0.67
C GLY A 54 -8.69 -18.04 -1.64
N PHE A 55 -7.62 -18.70 -1.19
CA PHE A 55 -6.54 -19.12 -2.09
C PHE A 55 -7.03 -20.04 -3.22
N SER A 56 -7.91 -20.99 -2.90
CA SER A 56 -8.49 -21.89 -3.91
C SER A 56 -9.36 -21.18 -4.94
N GLU A 57 -9.93 -20.03 -4.58
CA GLU A 57 -10.67 -19.19 -5.54
C GLU A 57 -9.70 -18.47 -6.48
N LEU A 58 -8.58 -17.99 -5.96
CA LEU A 58 -7.53 -17.33 -6.77
C LEU A 58 -6.92 -18.28 -7.80
N GLU A 59 -6.80 -19.58 -7.47
CA GLU A 59 -6.34 -20.62 -8.40
C GLU A 59 -7.28 -20.84 -9.61
N LEU A 60 -8.50 -20.33 -9.55
CA LEU A 60 -9.42 -20.35 -10.70
C LEU A 60 -9.20 -19.20 -11.68
N GLY A 61 -8.31 -18.27 -11.36
CA GLY A 61 -8.03 -17.08 -12.19
C GLY A 61 -9.21 -16.12 -12.26
N PRO A 62 -9.82 -15.68 -11.14
CA PRO A 62 -11.00 -14.84 -11.16
C PRO A 62 -10.69 -13.38 -11.47
N CYS A 63 -11.67 -12.66 -12.00
CA CYS A 63 -11.69 -11.21 -11.99
C CYS A 63 -11.91 -10.73 -10.55
N LEU A 64 -11.03 -9.85 -10.05
CA LEU A 64 -11.08 -9.33 -8.68
C LEU A 64 -11.75 -7.96 -8.59
N LEU A 65 -11.48 -7.08 -9.56
CA LEU A 65 -12.05 -5.72 -9.60
C LEU A 65 -12.45 -5.37 -11.04
N ASP A 66 -13.72 -5.00 -11.21
CA ASP A 66 -14.27 -4.70 -12.50
C ASP A 66 -15.34 -3.57 -12.43
N PRO A 67 -14.97 -2.31 -12.65
CA PRO A 67 -13.61 -1.79 -12.78
C PRO A 67 -12.88 -1.61 -11.43
N ILE A 68 -11.61 -1.23 -11.48
CA ILE A 68 -10.85 -0.82 -10.29
C ILE A 68 -11.45 0.50 -9.75
N PRO A 69 -11.71 0.62 -8.43
CA PRO A 69 -12.24 1.85 -7.83
C PRO A 69 -11.41 3.08 -8.19
N ASN A 70 -12.08 4.13 -8.66
CA ASN A 70 -11.51 5.39 -9.17
C ASN A 70 -10.64 5.28 -10.44
N GLU A 71 -10.58 4.10 -11.05
CA GLU A 71 -9.82 3.84 -12.27
C GLU A 71 -10.73 3.11 -13.29
N PRO A 72 -11.74 3.79 -13.86
CA PRO A 72 -12.81 3.13 -14.62
C PRO A 72 -12.35 2.44 -15.91
N ASP A 73 -11.17 2.77 -16.42
CA ASP A 73 -10.56 2.18 -17.60
C ASP A 73 -9.67 0.96 -17.30
N TRP A 74 -9.57 0.58 -16.02
CA TRP A 74 -8.74 -0.51 -15.53
C TRP A 74 -9.54 -1.59 -14.83
N VAL A 75 -9.15 -2.86 -15.04
CA VAL A 75 -9.66 -4.03 -14.32
C VAL A 75 -8.51 -4.79 -13.65
N CYS A 76 -8.83 -5.61 -12.65
CA CYS A 76 -7.86 -6.46 -11.94
C CYS A 76 -8.24 -7.91 -12.12
N ASP A 77 -7.34 -8.70 -12.67
CA ASP A 77 -7.54 -10.10 -13.00
C ASP A 77 -6.46 -10.98 -12.38
N VAL A 78 -6.80 -12.21 -12.01
CA VAL A 78 -5.84 -13.22 -11.57
C VAL A 78 -5.51 -14.12 -12.74
N ALA A 79 -4.23 -14.42 -12.95
CA ALA A 79 -3.77 -15.33 -13.97
C ALA A 79 -2.53 -16.09 -13.49
N HIS A 80 -2.26 -17.22 -14.09
CA HIS A 80 -1.02 -17.98 -13.84
C HIS A 80 0.14 -17.47 -14.71
N ASN A 81 1.35 -17.65 -14.23
CA ASN A 81 2.56 -17.40 -15.00
C ASN A 81 3.54 -18.57 -14.86
N PRO A 82 3.67 -19.44 -15.88
CA PRO A 82 3.05 -19.37 -17.21
C PRO A 82 1.53 -19.55 -17.19
N ARG A 83 0.83 -18.91 -18.17
CA ARG A 83 -0.63 -18.93 -18.31
C ARG A 83 -1.15 -20.36 -18.45
N GLN A 84 -2.26 -20.66 -17.75
CA GLN A 84 -2.95 -21.93 -17.77
C GLN A 84 -4.27 -21.86 -18.52
N GLU A 85 -4.87 -23.02 -18.83
CA GLU A 85 -6.12 -23.09 -19.57
C GLU A 85 -7.28 -22.42 -18.80
N VAL A 86 -7.30 -22.55 -17.47
CA VAL A 86 -8.30 -21.94 -16.61
C VAL A 86 -8.35 -20.41 -16.73
N ASP A 87 -7.21 -19.79 -17.00
CA ASP A 87 -7.10 -18.34 -17.19
C ASP A 87 -7.78 -17.84 -18.48
N ASN A 88 -8.12 -18.74 -19.38
CA ASN A 88 -8.81 -18.40 -20.64
C ASN A 88 -10.33 -18.61 -20.56
N ASN A 89 -10.84 -19.05 -19.41
CA ASN A 89 -12.27 -19.21 -19.21
C ASN A 89 -12.97 -17.82 -19.15
N PRO A 90 -13.87 -17.51 -20.09
CA PRO A 90 -14.52 -16.20 -20.13
C PRO A 90 -15.32 -15.86 -18.86
N ASN A 91 -15.78 -16.88 -18.12
CA ASN A 91 -16.52 -16.67 -16.87
C ASN A 91 -15.62 -16.16 -15.72
N ASN A 92 -14.33 -16.35 -15.85
CA ASN A 92 -13.35 -15.92 -14.85
C ASN A 92 -12.74 -14.55 -15.18
N GLN A 93 -12.91 -14.06 -16.41
CA GLN A 93 -12.35 -12.80 -16.87
C GLN A 93 -13.24 -11.60 -16.53
N CYS A 94 -12.61 -10.42 -16.41
CA CYS A 94 -13.31 -9.17 -16.18
C CYS A 94 -14.17 -8.77 -17.38
N GLN A 95 -15.48 -8.64 -17.16
CA GLN A 95 -16.45 -8.40 -18.23
C GLN A 95 -16.27 -7.04 -18.90
N SER A 96 -15.95 -5.99 -18.13
CA SER A 96 -15.72 -4.66 -18.71
C SER A 96 -14.57 -4.67 -19.72
N TYR A 97 -13.54 -5.49 -19.50
CA TYR A 97 -12.44 -5.64 -20.44
C TYR A 97 -12.90 -6.42 -21.69
N LEU A 98 -13.61 -7.54 -21.54
CA LEU A 98 -14.13 -8.33 -22.65
C LEU A 98 -15.08 -7.53 -23.55
N LEU A 99 -15.86 -6.62 -22.94
CA LEU A 99 -16.83 -5.76 -23.66
C LEU A 99 -16.19 -4.49 -24.23
N GLY A 100 -14.87 -4.25 -23.98
CA GLY A 100 -14.18 -3.05 -24.43
C GLY A 100 -14.58 -1.78 -23.68
N GLN A 101 -15.21 -1.91 -22.53
CA GLN A 101 -15.56 -0.79 -21.63
C GLN A 101 -14.34 -0.31 -20.85
N ALA A 102 -13.54 -1.25 -20.32
CA ALA A 102 -12.19 -0.99 -19.82
C ALA A 102 -11.17 -1.42 -20.88
N LYS A 103 -10.09 -0.65 -21.02
CA LYS A 103 -9.06 -0.88 -22.06
C LYS A 103 -7.77 -1.41 -21.49
N HIS A 104 -7.65 -1.37 -20.18
CA HIS A 104 -6.45 -1.72 -19.44
C HIS A 104 -6.74 -2.77 -18.39
N PHE A 105 -5.72 -3.57 -18.09
CA PHE A 105 -5.83 -4.55 -17.02
C PHE A 105 -4.52 -4.67 -16.22
N VAL A 106 -4.67 -5.08 -14.96
CA VAL A 106 -3.60 -5.56 -14.10
C VAL A 106 -3.82 -7.04 -13.91
N GLU A 107 -2.80 -7.86 -14.21
CA GLU A 107 -2.78 -9.28 -13.87
C GLU A 107 -1.87 -9.54 -12.69
N VAL A 108 -2.36 -10.29 -11.72
CA VAL A 108 -1.60 -10.79 -10.57
C VAL A 108 -1.67 -12.32 -10.52
N SER A 109 -0.64 -12.96 -9.93
CA SER A 109 -0.66 -14.41 -9.73
C SER A 109 -1.60 -14.80 -8.58
N PRO A 110 -1.97 -16.10 -8.42
CA PRO A 110 -2.70 -16.57 -7.25
C PRO A 110 -2.01 -16.29 -5.91
N GLU A 111 -0.68 -16.14 -5.92
CA GLU A 111 0.12 -15.72 -4.74
C GLU A 111 0.15 -14.20 -4.55
N CYS A 112 -0.58 -13.45 -5.38
CA CYS A 112 -0.65 -11.99 -5.37
C CYS A 112 0.65 -11.29 -5.79
N GLY A 113 1.45 -11.92 -6.61
CA GLY A 113 2.57 -11.28 -7.31
C GLY A 113 2.09 -10.56 -8.57
N LEU A 114 2.58 -9.34 -8.82
CA LEU A 114 2.30 -8.65 -10.07
C LEU A 114 2.91 -9.41 -11.25
N ILE A 115 2.09 -9.74 -12.25
CA ILE A 115 2.54 -10.32 -13.52
C ILE A 115 2.77 -9.20 -14.53
N ARG A 116 1.74 -8.37 -14.77
CA ARG A 116 1.83 -7.23 -15.71
C ARG A 116 0.67 -6.23 -15.50
N ALA A 117 0.86 -5.04 -16.04
CA ALA A 117 -0.18 -4.04 -16.24
C ALA A 117 -0.05 -3.49 -17.67
N VAL A 118 -1.15 -3.46 -18.42
CA VAL A 118 -1.18 -3.10 -19.85
C VAL A 118 -2.35 -2.20 -20.16
#